data_9aa43f3cf20b564c0ba2319a0d611cec
#
_entry.id   9aa43f3cf20b564c0ba2319a0d611cec
#
_cell.length_a   1.000
_cell.length_b   1.000
_cell.length_c   1.000
_cell.angle_alpha   90.00
_cell.angle_beta   90.00
_cell.angle_gamma   90.00
#
_symmetry.space_group_name_H-M   'P 1'
#
loop_
_entity.id
_entity.type
_entity.pdbx_description
1 polymer ?
#
loop_
_entity_poly.entity_id
_entity_poly.type
_entity_poly.pdbx_seq_one_letter_code
_entity_poly.pdbx_strand_id
1 'polypeptide(L)'
;GNYDVTDDQVEQNLMSLLSYYGITGVEVKDRDTVQKNDYVKVDYTGYLDGDAFDGGSATDTMIDVANNCDATQKTNYIDGFSDGLVGAKVGEEVSSDVTFPENYQSSDLAGKKTTFKFKIKGIYKPVTMDTLTDDMVADAFTEQKITTKKDLVAYVRQVLEKQAANSKSQASISAVEDD
;
A
#
# COMPACT_ATOMS: atom_id res chain seq x y z
N GLY A 1 -4.23 -3.70 -33.55
CA GLY A 1 -5.50 -4.08 -33.35
C GLY A 1 -6.17 -3.60 -32.09
N ASN A 2 -7.43 -3.91 -32.01
CA ASN A 2 -8.27 -3.52 -30.90
C ASN A 2 -8.00 -4.32 -29.63
N TYR A 3 -7.16 -5.33 -29.72
CA TYR A 3 -6.80 -6.19 -28.59
C TYR A 3 -5.47 -5.78 -27.97
N ASP A 4 -4.84 -4.75 -28.51
CA ASP A 4 -3.52 -4.37 -28.05
C ASP A 4 -3.60 -3.80 -26.62
N VAL A 5 -2.74 -4.32 -25.79
CA VAL A 5 -2.61 -3.91 -24.39
C VAL A 5 -1.37 -3.01 -24.31
N THR A 6 -1.54 -1.82 -23.76
CA THR A 6 -0.44 -0.87 -23.63
C THR A 6 0.47 -1.23 -22.47
N ASP A 7 1.70 -0.76 -22.52
CA ASP A 7 2.66 -0.94 -21.42
C ASP A 7 2.14 -0.31 -20.13
N ASP A 8 1.46 0.83 -20.20
CA ASP A 8 0.86 1.50 -19.04
C ASP A 8 -0.21 0.62 -18.39
N GLN A 9 -1.05 -0.03 -19.20
CA GLN A 9 -2.07 -0.96 -18.67
C GLN A 9 -1.41 -2.13 -17.96
N VAL A 10 -0.35 -2.69 -18.54
CA VAL A 10 0.40 -3.79 -17.90
C VAL A 10 0.97 -3.33 -16.57
N GLU A 11 1.60 -2.16 -16.53
CA GLU A 11 2.22 -1.65 -15.32
C GLU A 11 1.18 -1.41 -14.23
N GLN A 12 0.05 -0.78 -14.54
CA GLN A 12 -1.02 -0.53 -13.58
C GLN A 12 -1.57 -1.83 -13.00
N ASN A 13 -1.81 -2.82 -13.85
CA ASN A 13 -2.31 -4.11 -13.40
C ASN A 13 -1.27 -4.88 -12.59
N LEU A 14 -0.01 -4.79 -12.99
CA LEU A 14 1.08 -5.40 -12.25
C LEU A 14 1.19 -4.81 -10.85
N MET A 15 1.10 -3.49 -10.71
CA MET A 15 1.15 -2.82 -9.40
C MET A 15 -0.02 -3.27 -8.51
N SER A 16 -1.22 -3.38 -9.08
CA SER A 16 -2.39 -3.89 -8.34
C SER A 16 -2.19 -5.32 -7.89
N LEU A 17 -1.61 -6.16 -8.75
CA LEU A 17 -1.33 -7.55 -8.44
C LEU A 17 -0.30 -7.66 -7.32
N LEU A 18 0.76 -6.85 -7.35
CA LEU A 18 1.77 -6.83 -6.29
C LEU A 18 1.15 -6.46 -4.95
N SER A 19 0.28 -5.46 -4.93
CA SER A 19 -0.43 -5.05 -3.73
C SER A 19 -1.29 -6.20 -3.18
N TYR A 20 -2.00 -6.91 -4.06
CA TYR A 20 -2.81 -8.07 -3.69
C TYR A 20 -1.95 -9.15 -3.01
N TYR A 21 -0.72 -9.35 -3.48
CA TYR A 21 0.20 -10.32 -2.90
C TYR A 21 1.03 -9.76 -1.74
N GLY A 22 0.67 -8.57 -1.24
CA GLY A 22 1.30 -7.98 -0.08
C GLY A 22 2.62 -7.29 -0.33
N ILE A 23 2.98 -7.09 -1.59
CA ILE A 23 4.21 -6.35 -1.96
C ILE A 23 3.83 -4.88 -2.09
N THR A 24 3.99 -4.13 -1.01
CA THR A 24 3.64 -2.72 -0.95
C THR A 24 4.84 -1.81 -1.16
N GLY A 25 6.00 -2.22 -0.66
CA GLY A 25 7.20 -1.41 -0.71
C GLY A 25 8.46 -2.23 -0.75
N VAL A 26 9.55 -1.56 -1.08
CA VAL A 26 10.90 -2.13 -1.12
C VAL A 26 11.68 -1.55 0.05
N GLU A 27 12.29 -2.41 0.88
CA GLU A 27 13.01 -1.99 2.07
C GLU A 27 14.22 -1.14 1.72
N VAL A 28 14.36 -0.01 2.43
CA VAL A 28 15.53 0.87 2.35
C VAL A 28 16.51 0.45 3.42
N LYS A 29 17.67 -0.08 3.02
CA LYS A 29 18.65 -0.64 3.95
C LYS A 29 19.88 0.25 4.14
N ASP A 30 20.04 1.26 3.28
CA ASP A 30 21.21 2.15 3.29
C ASP A 30 20.98 3.44 4.08
N ARG A 31 19.83 3.56 4.74
CA ARG A 31 19.46 4.74 5.51
C ARG A 31 18.57 4.30 6.68
N ASP A 32 18.71 4.92 7.84
CA ASP A 32 17.91 4.57 9.02
C ASP A 32 16.96 5.68 9.47
N THR A 33 16.97 6.84 8.81
CA THR A 33 16.13 7.99 9.17
C THR A 33 14.98 8.15 8.17
N VAL A 34 13.76 8.28 8.70
CA VAL A 34 12.54 8.44 7.90
C VAL A 34 12.53 9.79 7.21
N GLN A 35 12.23 9.78 5.91
CA GLN A 35 12.02 10.97 5.09
C GLN A 35 10.56 11.06 4.67
N LYS A 36 10.14 12.25 4.25
CA LYS A 36 8.73 12.56 3.97
C LYS A 36 8.07 11.64 2.94
N ASN A 37 8.81 11.22 1.92
CA ASN A 37 8.26 10.40 0.85
C ASN A 37 8.42 8.89 1.08
N ASP A 38 8.82 8.50 2.28
CA ASP A 38 8.99 7.09 2.62
C ASP A 38 7.67 6.44 3.01
N TYR A 39 7.64 5.12 2.89
CA TYR A 39 6.72 4.28 3.64
C TYR A 39 7.44 3.80 4.89
N VAL A 40 6.73 3.67 6.00
CA VAL A 40 7.33 3.27 7.27
C VAL A 40 6.51 2.12 7.87
N LYS A 41 7.18 1.03 8.18
CA LYS A 41 6.54 -0.06 8.92
C LYS A 41 6.61 0.24 10.41
N VAL A 42 5.47 0.23 11.06
CA VAL A 42 5.35 0.59 12.48
C VAL A 42 4.41 -0.35 13.21
N ASP A 43 4.59 -0.41 14.53
CA ASP A 43 3.52 -0.75 15.47
C ASP A 43 3.07 0.56 16.09
N TYR A 44 1.76 0.75 16.28
CA TYR A 44 1.31 1.97 16.95
C TYR A 44 0.22 1.68 17.98
N THR A 45 0.12 2.58 18.95
CA THR A 45 -0.93 2.58 19.97
C THR A 45 -1.35 4.01 20.24
N GLY A 46 -2.66 4.25 20.20
CA GLY A 46 -3.24 5.55 20.57
C GLY A 46 -3.63 5.60 22.02
N TYR A 47 -3.36 6.74 22.65
CA TYR A 47 -3.63 6.98 24.08
C TYR A 47 -4.52 8.20 24.25
N LEU A 48 -5.51 8.08 25.14
CA LEU A 48 -6.34 9.20 25.58
C LEU A 48 -6.19 9.29 27.09
N ASP A 49 -5.73 10.44 27.59
CA ASP A 49 -5.48 10.66 29.02
C ASP A 49 -4.58 9.58 29.65
N GLY A 50 -3.59 9.13 28.88
CA GLY A 50 -2.61 8.14 29.33
C GLY A 50 -3.03 6.69 29.18
N ASP A 51 -4.27 6.42 28.77
CA ASP A 51 -4.78 5.06 28.60
C ASP A 51 -4.97 4.72 27.13
N ALA A 52 -4.55 3.52 26.74
CA ALA A 52 -4.79 3.03 25.38
C ALA A 52 -6.29 2.88 25.13
N PHE A 53 -6.77 3.36 23.97
CA PHE A 53 -8.19 3.26 23.64
C PHE A 53 -8.43 2.20 22.57
N ASP A 54 -9.64 1.62 22.61
CA ASP A 54 -10.04 0.56 21.69
C ASP A 54 -10.02 1.05 20.24
N GLY A 55 -9.46 0.22 19.37
CA GLY A 55 -9.36 0.54 17.94
C GLY A 55 -8.21 1.47 17.59
N GLY A 56 -7.40 1.89 18.58
CA GLY A 56 -6.29 2.81 18.38
C GLY A 56 -4.94 2.15 18.14
N SER A 57 -4.89 0.80 18.07
CA SER A 57 -3.63 0.06 17.97
C SER A 57 -3.58 -0.80 16.72
N ALA A 58 -2.38 -0.94 16.17
CA ALA A 58 -2.12 -1.89 15.09
C ALA A 58 -0.64 -2.30 15.12
N THR A 59 -0.35 -3.45 14.53
CA THR A 59 1.02 -3.96 14.39
C THR A 59 1.36 -4.16 12.93
N ASP A 60 2.64 -4.03 12.61
CA ASP A 60 3.17 -4.25 11.25
C ASP A 60 2.42 -3.47 10.17
N THR A 61 2.04 -2.25 10.50
CA THR A 61 1.32 -1.37 9.58
C THR A 61 2.30 -0.58 8.73
N MET A 62 2.06 -0.53 7.42
CA MET A 62 2.86 0.27 6.51
C MET A 62 2.17 1.62 6.30
N ILE A 63 2.84 2.69 6.69
CA ILE A 63 2.28 4.05 6.60
C ILE A 63 2.94 4.79 5.44
N ASP A 64 2.12 5.36 4.57
CA ASP A 64 2.55 6.30 3.54
C ASP A 64 2.63 7.67 4.19
N VAL A 65 3.84 8.11 4.50
CA VAL A 65 4.05 9.33 5.29
C VAL A 65 3.58 10.57 4.53
N ALA A 66 3.89 10.66 3.24
CA ALA A 66 3.55 11.84 2.44
C ALA A 66 2.05 12.08 2.34
N ASN A 67 1.28 11.00 2.23
CA ASN A 67 -0.17 11.07 2.04
C ASN A 67 -0.95 10.81 3.32
N ASN A 68 -0.28 10.51 4.42
CA ASN A 68 -0.90 10.23 5.72
C ASN A 68 -1.99 9.16 5.58
N CYS A 69 -1.64 8.04 4.97
CA CYS A 69 -2.57 6.94 4.74
C CYS A 69 -1.88 5.60 4.90
N ASP A 70 -2.69 4.54 5.02
CA ASP A 70 -2.17 3.18 4.96
C ASP A 70 -1.64 2.91 3.56
N ALA A 71 -0.39 2.47 3.46
CA ALA A 71 0.26 2.28 2.16
C ALA A 71 -0.34 1.13 1.36
N THR A 72 -0.92 0.15 2.04
CA THR A 72 -1.52 -1.03 1.41
C THR A 72 -2.97 -0.79 1.03
N GLN A 73 -3.78 -0.33 1.98
CA GLN A 73 -5.23 -0.19 1.81
C GLN A 73 -5.64 1.18 1.29
N LYS A 74 -4.72 2.16 1.34
CA LYS A 74 -4.95 3.54 0.90
C LYS A 74 -6.04 4.28 1.69
N THR A 75 -6.34 3.80 2.89
CA THR A 75 -7.26 4.46 3.81
C THR A 75 -6.54 5.59 4.55
N ASN A 76 -7.19 6.74 4.62
CA ASN A 76 -6.59 7.92 5.25
C ASN A 76 -6.62 7.81 6.77
N TYR A 77 -5.55 8.29 7.39
CA TYR A 77 -5.50 8.49 8.83
C TYR A 77 -6.00 9.90 9.17
N ILE A 78 -6.24 10.11 10.46
CA ILE A 78 -6.58 11.44 10.98
C ILE A 78 -5.42 12.41 10.75
N ASP A 79 -5.73 13.68 10.53
CA ASP A 79 -4.72 14.71 10.30
C ASP A 79 -3.70 14.74 11.42
N GLY A 80 -2.43 14.82 11.06
CA GLY A 80 -1.33 14.87 12.02
C GLY A 80 -0.80 13.51 12.47
N PHE A 81 -1.47 12.42 12.08
CA PHE A 81 -1.10 11.06 12.53
C PHE A 81 0.36 10.72 12.19
N SER A 82 0.80 11.05 10.99
CA SER A 82 2.15 10.72 10.51
C SER A 82 3.20 11.77 10.84
N ASP A 83 2.82 12.87 11.48
CA ASP A 83 3.73 14.02 11.67
C ASP A 83 4.98 13.67 12.48
N GLY A 84 4.86 12.80 13.47
CA GLY A 84 6.00 12.42 14.31
C GLY A 84 6.96 11.45 13.65
N LEU A 85 6.65 10.93 12.45
CA LEU A 85 7.46 9.90 11.81
C LEU A 85 8.64 10.46 11.04
N VAL A 86 8.54 11.67 10.48
CA VAL A 86 9.64 12.26 9.71
C VAL A 86 10.79 12.57 10.64
N GLY A 87 11.98 12.13 10.28
CA GLY A 87 13.18 12.30 11.10
C GLY A 87 13.38 11.21 12.15
N ALA A 88 12.43 10.30 12.31
CA ALA A 88 12.55 9.17 13.24
C ALA A 88 13.56 8.16 12.69
N LYS A 89 14.22 7.43 13.60
CA LYS A 89 15.15 6.37 13.23
C LYS A 89 14.53 5.00 13.46
N VAL A 90 14.91 4.06 12.62
CA VAL A 90 14.54 2.65 12.80
C VAL A 90 14.96 2.19 14.19
N GLY A 91 14.05 1.56 14.90
CA GLY A 91 14.27 1.10 16.28
C GLY A 91 13.83 2.08 17.35
N GLU A 92 13.55 3.34 16.98
CA GLU A 92 13.08 4.35 17.94
C GLU A 92 11.57 4.23 18.16
N GLU A 93 11.14 4.80 19.30
CA GLU A 93 9.73 5.08 19.56
C GLU A 93 9.53 6.59 19.44
N VAL A 94 8.56 7.00 18.66
CA VAL A 94 8.19 8.42 18.48
C VAL A 94 6.69 8.57 18.66
N SER A 95 6.23 9.80 18.77
CA SER A 95 4.80 10.05 18.95
C SER A 95 4.30 11.19 18.09
N SER A 96 3.00 11.13 17.77
CA SER A 96 2.26 12.21 17.14
C SER A 96 1.10 12.59 18.04
N ASP A 97 0.92 13.88 18.29
CA ASP A 97 -0.24 14.39 19.01
C ASP A 97 -1.32 14.75 18.00
N VAL A 98 -2.52 14.23 18.20
CA VAL A 98 -3.62 14.31 17.25
C VAL A 98 -4.89 14.71 17.99
N THR A 99 -5.63 15.68 17.44
CA THR A 99 -6.94 16.06 17.96
C THR A 99 -8.00 15.54 16.99
N PHE A 100 -8.90 14.70 17.50
CA PHE A 100 -10.02 14.19 16.69
C PHE A 100 -11.00 15.31 16.40
N PRO A 101 -11.60 15.34 15.20
CA PRO A 101 -12.61 16.36 14.88
C PRO A 101 -13.83 16.22 15.80
N GLU A 102 -14.53 17.32 16.03
CA GLU A 102 -15.70 17.32 16.92
C GLU A 102 -16.84 16.48 16.37
N ASN A 103 -16.91 16.29 15.06
CA ASN A 103 -17.93 15.47 14.40
C ASN A 103 -17.47 14.03 14.16
N TYR A 104 -16.43 13.58 14.86
CA TYR A 104 -15.94 12.22 14.72
C TYR A 104 -17.01 11.23 15.16
N GLN A 105 -17.06 10.06 14.47
CA GLN A 105 -18.11 9.04 14.67
C GLN A 105 -18.16 8.50 16.10
N SER A 106 -16.98 8.33 16.73
CA SER A 106 -16.91 7.86 18.11
C SER A 106 -17.05 9.04 19.05
N SER A 107 -18.09 9.07 19.85
CA SER A 107 -18.33 10.15 20.81
C SER A 107 -17.24 10.21 21.89
N ASP A 108 -16.62 9.07 22.19
CA ASP A 108 -15.53 8.99 23.17
C ASP A 108 -14.27 9.70 22.71
N LEU A 109 -14.07 9.81 21.41
CA LEU A 109 -12.89 10.42 20.80
C LEU A 109 -13.15 11.80 20.20
N ALA A 110 -14.40 12.13 19.87
CA ALA A 110 -14.74 13.39 19.20
C ALA A 110 -14.23 14.58 20.00
N GLY A 111 -13.46 15.45 19.33
CA GLY A 111 -12.89 16.66 19.95
C GLY A 111 -11.76 16.40 20.93
N LYS A 112 -11.36 15.18 21.13
CA LYS A 112 -10.36 14.83 22.14
C LYS A 112 -8.94 14.91 21.58
N LYS A 113 -8.00 15.32 22.44
CA LYS A 113 -6.57 15.28 22.15
C LYS A 113 -6.04 13.92 22.53
N THR A 114 -5.35 13.28 21.59
CA THR A 114 -4.78 11.95 21.77
C THR A 114 -3.31 11.97 21.38
N THR A 115 -2.58 10.95 21.82
CA THR A 115 -1.18 10.73 21.45
C THR A 115 -1.05 9.35 20.86
N PHE A 116 -0.53 9.26 19.65
CA PHE A 116 -0.18 7.98 19.03
C PHE A 116 1.31 7.75 19.18
N LYS A 117 1.68 6.62 19.76
CA LYS A 117 3.08 6.20 19.91
C LYS A 117 3.38 5.15 18.86
N PHE A 118 4.50 5.34 18.15
CA PHE A 118 4.93 4.49 17.05
C PHE A 118 6.28 3.87 17.36
N LYS A 119 6.36 2.55 17.20
CA LYS A 119 7.65 1.86 17.15
C LYS A 119 8.05 1.74 15.69
N ILE A 120 9.20 2.30 15.33
CA ILE A 120 9.67 2.33 13.93
C ILE A 120 10.39 1.02 13.63
N LYS A 121 9.82 0.21 12.74
CA LYS A 121 10.34 -1.13 12.45
C LYS A 121 11.18 -1.17 11.17
N GLY A 122 10.90 -0.31 10.21
CA GLY A 122 11.65 -0.28 8.96
C GLY A 122 11.19 0.83 8.05
N ILE A 123 12.04 1.15 7.09
CA ILE A 123 11.78 2.17 6.08
C ILE A 123 11.66 1.48 4.73
N TYR A 124 10.69 1.91 3.93
CA TYR A 124 10.41 1.33 2.63
C TYR A 124 10.15 2.46 1.63
N LYS A 125 10.37 2.16 0.36
CA LYS A 125 9.95 3.04 -0.74
C LYS A 125 8.83 2.35 -1.50
N PRO A 126 7.96 3.12 -2.16
CA PRO A 126 6.95 2.50 -3.03
C PRO A 126 7.61 1.57 -4.04
N VAL A 127 6.99 0.41 -4.27
CA VAL A 127 7.46 -0.49 -5.30
C VAL A 127 7.15 0.12 -6.67
N THR A 128 8.14 0.09 -7.57
CA THR A 128 8.00 0.52 -8.96
C THR A 128 8.59 -0.55 -9.86
N MET A 129 8.43 -0.40 -11.16
CA MET A 129 9.07 -1.33 -12.10
C MET A 129 10.59 -1.33 -11.94
N ASP A 130 11.17 -0.18 -11.58
CA ASP A 130 12.63 -0.05 -11.39
C ASP A 130 13.10 -0.67 -10.07
N THR A 131 12.29 -0.59 -9.02
CA THR A 131 12.69 -1.07 -7.69
C THR A 131 12.29 -2.52 -7.43
N LEU A 132 11.33 -3.05 -8.17
CA LEU A 132 10.94 -4.46 -8.07
C LEU A 132 12.12 -5.34 -8.52
N THR A 133 12.42 -6.38 -7.73
CA THR A 133 13.52 -7.31 -8.03
C THR A 133 12.98 -8.70 -8.36
N ASP A 134 13.80 -9.49 -9.05
CA ASP A 134 13.45 -10.88 -9.35
C ASP A 134 13.25 -11.70 -8.07
N ASP A 135 14.07 -11.46 -7.04
CA ASP A 135 13.92 -12.16 -5.76
C ASP A 135 12.55 -11.89 -5.12
N MET A 136 12.08 -10.64 -5.18
CA MET A 136 10.75 -10.27 -4.66
C MET A 136 9.65 -11.02 -5.42
N VAL A 137 9.80 -11.09 -6.74
CA VAL A 137 8.84 -11.83 -7.58
C VAL A 137 8.84 -13.32 -7.24
N ALA A 138 10.01 -13.92 -7.17
CA ALA A 138 10.15 -15.34 -6.86
C ALA A 138 9.54 -15.70 -5.51
N ASP A 139 9.74 -14.86 -4.51
CA ASP A 139 9.21 -15.10 -3.17
C ASP A 139 7.68 -14.99 -3.12
N ALA A 140 7.10 -14.07 -3.89
CA ALA A 140 5.65 -13.81 -3.83
C ALA A 140 4.85 -14.73 -4.74
N PHE A 141 5.40 -15.17 -5.87
CA PHE A 141 4.68 -15.91 -6.90
C PHE A 141 5.14 -17.36 -7.02
N THR A 142 5.40 -18.01 -5.88
CA THR A 142 5.87 -19.40 -5.82
C THR A 142 4.86 -20.36 -6.42
N GLU A 143 3.57 -20.19 -6.11
CA GLU A 143 2.52 -21.07 -6.62
C GLU A 143 2.37 -20.97 -8.14
N GLN A 144 2.57 -19.78 -8.67
CA GLN A 144 2.49 -19.50 -10.10
C GLN A 144 3.77 -19.90 -10.83
N LYS A 145 4.83 -20.21 -10.10
CA LYS A 145 6.15 -20.56 -10.65
C LYS A 145 6.74 -19.44 -11.48
N ILE A 146 6.47 -18.20 -11.12
CA ILE A 146 7.02 -17.01 -11.75
C ILE A 146 8.19 -16.55 -10.88
N THR A 147 9.38 -16.47 -11.45
CA THR A 147 10.61 -16.21 -10.70
C THR A 147 11.35 -14.96 -11.11
N THR A 148 10.91 -14.29 -12.19
CA THR A 148 11.56 -13.08 -12.67
C THR A 148 10.54 -11.99 -12.95
N LYS A 149 11.00 -10.75 -12.89
CA LYS A 149 10.19 -9.59 -13.24
C LYS A 149 9.72 -9.66 -14.69
N LYS A 150 10.62 -10.08 -15.60
CA LYS A 150 10.31 -10.23 -17.02
C LYS A 150 9.14 -11.20 -17.24
N ASP A 151 9.17 -12.34 -16.58
CA ASP A 151 8.11 -13.35 -16.69
C ASP A 151 6.80 -12.87 -16.08
N LEU A 152 6.87 -12.10 -15.00
CA LEU A 152 5.68 -11.50 -14.38
C LEU A 152 5.01 -10.50 -15.33
N VAL A 153 5.79 -9.66 -15.97
CA VAL A 153 5.28 -8.70 -16.98
C VAL A 153 4.59 -9.46 -18.12
N ALA A 154 5.24 -10.51 -18.62
CA ALA A 154 4.68 -11.32 -19.71
C ALA A 154 3.37 -11.99 -19.28
N TYR A 155 3.30 -12.50 -18.06
CA TYR A 155 2.09 -13.11 -17.51
C TYR A 155 0.93 -12.09 -17.44
N VAL A 156 1.18 -10.91 -16.91
CA VAL A 156 0.16 -9.87 -16.78
C VAL A 156 -0.35 -9.46 -18.18
N ARG A 157 0.57 -9.27 -19.13
CA ARG A 157 0.20 -8.91 -20.51
C ARG A 157 -0.70 -9.97 -21.12
N GLN A 158 -0.34 -11.23 -20.95
CA GLN A 158 -1.12 -12.35 -21.48
C GLN A 158 -2.54 -12.39 -20.90
N VAL A 159 -2.67 -12.17 -19.60
CA VAL A 159 -3.99 -12.13 -18.93
C VAL A 159 -4.84 -11.00 -19.50
N LEU A 160 -4.25 -9.81 -19.65
CA LEU A 160 -4.97 -8.64 -20.19
C LEU A 160 -5.38 -8.84 -21.64
N GLU A 161 -4.52 -9.45 -22.45
CA GLU A 161 -4.82 -9.74 -23.85
C GLU A 161 -5.97 -10.75 -23.96
N LYS A 162 -5.99 -11.78 -23.12
CA LYS A 162 -7.08 -12.75 -23.08
C LYS A 162 -8.40 -12.10 -22.67
N GLN A 163 -8.37 -11.23 -21.67
CA GLN A 163 -9.57 -10.50 -21.24
C GLN A 163 -10.11 -9.61 -22.34
N ALA A 164 -9.26 -8.91 -23.04
CA ALA A 164 -9.64 -8.05 -24.16
C ALA A 164 -10.28 -8.87 -25.30
N ALA A 165 -9.68 -10.00 -25.63
CA ALA A 165 -10.21 -10.90 -26.68
C ALA A 165 -11.56 -11.49 -26.28
N ASN A 166 -11.73 -11.91 -25.02
CA ASN A 166 -12.98 -12.46 -24.53
C ASN A 166 -14.09 -11.41 -24.52
N SER A 167 -13.80 -10.19 -24.09
CA SER A 167 -14.76 -9.10 -24.12
C SER A 167 -15.21 -8.78 -25.55
N LYS A 168 -14.27 -8.76 -26.49
CA LYS A 168 -14.59 -8.52 -27.90
C LYS A 168 -15.44 -9.64 -28.47
N SER A 169 -15.13 -10.89 -28.17
CA SER A 169 -15.91 -12.04 -28.62
C SER A 169 -17.33 -12.01 -28.08
N GLN A 170 -17.50 -11.70 -26.81
CA GLN A 170 -18.82 -11.57 -26.19
C GLN A 170 -19.62 -10.44 -26.81
N ALA A 171 -18.99 -9.30 -27.07
CA ALA A 171 -19.65 -8.17 -27.72
C ALA A 171 -20.12 -8.56 -29.14
N SER A 172 -19.30 -9.29 -29.88
CA SER A 172 -19.65 -9.75 -31.23
C SER A 172 -20.83 -10.70 -31.21
N ILE A 173 -20.87 -11.63 -30.26
CA ILE A 173 -21.96 -12.59 -30.08
C ILE A 173 -23.27 -11.84 -29.76
N SER A 174 -23.22 -10.88 -28.85
CA SER A 174 -24.39 -10.06 -28.51
C SER A 174 -24.93 -9.31 -29.71
N ALA A 175 -24.07 -8.77 -30.53
CA ALA A 175 -24.46 -8.05 -31.76
C ALA A 175 -25.18 -8.99 -32.74
N VAL A 176 -24.71 -10.22 -32.87
CA VAL A 176 -25.35 -11.22 -33.73
C VAL A 176 -26.74 -11.61 -33.19
N GLU A 177 -26.87 -11.75 -31.88
CA GLU A 177 -28.15 -12.11 -31.25
C GLU A 177 -29.18 -11.00 -31.39
N ASP A 178 -28.76 -9.75 -31.42
CA ASP A 178 -29.64 -8.60 -31.56
C ASP A 178 -30.23 -8.46 -32.98
N ASP A 179 -29.65 -9.12 -33.95
CA ASP A 179 -30.14 -9.15 -35.30
C ASP A 179 -31.33 -10.13 -35.45
#